data_f30152be426fed81a32c667b447d5b5c
#
_entry.id   f30152be426fed81a32c667b447d5b5c
#
_cell.length_a   1.000
_cell.length_b   1.000
_cell.length_c   1.000
_cell.angle_alpha   90.00
_cell.angle_beta   90.00
_cell.angle_gamma   90.00
#
_symmetry.space_group_name_H-M   'P 1'
#
loop_
_entity.id
_entity.type
_entity.pdbx_description
1 polymer ?
#
loop_
_entity_poly.entity_id
_entity_poly.type
_entity_poly.pdbx_seq_one_letter_code
_entity_poly.pdbx_strand_id
1 'polypeptide(L)'
;LLLIAEIIRTDVAFIIFGAIFIFAPVIICYISQEEKEEQAVQKITKRDVKYCLEVAKKTWKFFEDNINQENNFLPPDNYQLDRKEKIAHRTSPTNIGLGLLAVCSSYDLGFVDLNNAIDLIQKMITTIENLQKWNGHLYNWYNTKTLEPLVPRYVSTVDSGNFIRIFIHIKAVLN
;
A
#
# COMPACT_ATOMS: atom_id res chain seq x y z
N LEU A 1 11.76 54.88 -7.58
CA LEU A 1 11.48 54.09 -8.80
C LEU A 1 11.65 52.60 -8.59
N LEU A 2 12.79 52.14 -8.02
CA LEU A 2 13.06 50.69 -7.77
C LEU A 2 12.06 50.07 -6.78
N LEU A 3 11.74 50.76 -5.66
CA LEU A 3 10.79 50.30 -4.66
C LEU A 3 9.36 50.15 -5.21
N ILE A 4 8.95 51.07 -6.09
CA ILE A 4 7.64 51.04 -6.75
C ILE A 4 7.59 49.86 -7.74
N ALA A 5 8.67 49.58 -8.45
CA ALA A 5 8.75 48.46 -9.37
C ALA A 5 8.71 47.08 -8.65
N GLU A 6 9.30 46.99 -7.43
CA GLU A 6 9.22 45.77 -6.60
C GLU A 6 7.80 45.54 -6.07
N ILE A 7 7.14 46.58 -5.57
CA ILE A 7 5.75 46.50 -5.10
C ILE A 7 4.82 46.03 -6.23
N ILE A 8 4.90 46.66 -7.41
CA ILE A 8 4.08 46.28 -8.57
C ILE A 8 4.36 44.83 -8.99
N ARG A 9 5.62 44.40 -8.95
CA ARG A 9 6.00 43.01 -9.30
C ARG A 9 5.45 42.01 -8.30
N THR A 10 5.39 42.37 -7.03
CA THR A 10 4.84 41.53 -5.95
C THR A 10 3.32 41.39 -6.09
N ASP A 11 2.63 42.49 -6.36
CA ASP A 11 1.18 42.48 -6.56
C ASP A 11 0.76 41.65 -7.78
N VAL A 12 1.49 41.76 -8.89
CA VAL A 12 1.24 40.97 -10.10
C VAL A 12 1.46 39.48 -9.81
N ALA A 13 2.50 39.12 -9.04
CA ALA A 13 2.73 37.73 -8.65
C ALA A 13 1.57 37.18 -7.81
N PHE A 14 1.06 37.94 -6.82
CA PHE A 14 -0.08 37.51 -6.01
C PHE A 14 -1.36 37.38 -6.84
N ILE A 15 -1.59 38.25 -7.81
CA ILE A 15 -2.72 38.13 -8.72
C ILE A 15 -2.64 36.86 -9.56
N ILE A 16 -1.47 36.54 -10.10
CA ILE A 16 -1.24 35.31 -10.89
C ILE A 16 -1.47 34.10 -10.04
N PHE A 17 -0.88 34.03 -8.83
CA PHE A 17 -1.10 32.92 -7.90
C PHE A 17 -2.56 32.76 -7.49
N GLY A 18 -3.22 33.90 -7.17
CA GLY A 18 -4.65 33.93 -6.86
C GLY A 18 -5.51 33.39 -8.01
N ALA A 19 -5.21 33.79 -9.23
CA ALA A 19 -5.89 33.24 -10.42
C ALA A 19 -5.66 31.75 -10.61
N ILE A 20 -4.42 31.24 -10.43
CA ILE A 20 -4.13 29.82 -10.50
C ILE A 20 -4.96 29.05 -9.47
N PHE A 21 -5.02 29.50 -8.21
CA PHE A 21 -5.80 28.84 -7.18
C PHE A 21 -7.30 28.85 -7.46
N ILE A 22 -7.84 29.97 -7.99
CA ILE A 22 -9.26 30.05 -8.35
C ILE A 22 -9.62 29.16 -9.52
N PHE A 23 -8.75 29.04 -10.52
CA PHE A 23 -9.02 28.25 -11.72
C PHE A 23 -8.55 26.79 -11.58
N ALA A 24 -7.67 26.45 -10.61
CA ALA A 24 -7.18 25.08 -10.40
C ALA A 24 -8.30 24.04 -10.30
N PRO A 25 -9.40 24.23 -9.54
CA PRO A 25 -10.47 23.24 -9.48
C PRO A 25 -11.13 22.99 -10.84
N VAL A 26 -11.30 24.05 -11.65
CA VAL A 26 -11.90 23.95 -12.99
C VAL A 26 -10.95 23.21 -13.94
N ILE A 27 -9.67 23.53 -13.90
CA ILE A 27 -8.63 22.86 -14.70
C ILE A 27 -8.52 21.39 -14.31
N ILE A 28 -8.50 21.09 -13.00
CA ILE A 28 -8.46 19.71 -12.50
C ILE A 28 -9.70 18.93 -12.95
N CYS A 29 -10.88 19.53 -12.83
CA CYS A 29 -12.13 18.92 -13.28
C CYS A 29 -12.11 18.64 -14.79
N TYR A 30 -11.57 19.55 -15.59
CA TYR A 30 -11.44 19.38 -17.03
C TYR A 30 -10.43 18.28 -17.40
N ILE A 31 -9.25 18.24 -16.76
CA ILE A 31 -8.22 17.24 -17.00
C ILE A 31 -8.66 15.86 -16.47
N SER A 32 -9.47 15.83 -15.40
CA SER A 32 -9.98 14.58 -14.80
C SER A 32 -11.25 14.07 -15.48
N GLN A 33 -11.75 14.72 -16.54
CA GLN A 33 -12.81 14.13 -17.35
C GLN A 33 -12.22 12.88 -18.02
N GLU A 34 -12.76 11.72 -17.65
CA GLU A 34 -12.48 10.49 -18.38
C GLU A 34 -12.83 10.71 -19.85
N GLU A 35 -11.86 10.56 -20.74
CA GLU A 35 -12.16 10.34 -22.14
C GLU A 35 -13.14 9.17 -22.17
N LYS A 36 -14.34 9.43 -22.65
CA LYS A 36 -15.28 8.37 -23.02
C LYS A 36 -14.70 7.67 -24.26
N GLU A 37 -13.57 6.99 -24.08
CA GLU A 37 -13.28 5.90 -24.97
C GLU A 37 -14.47 4.95 -24.84
N GLU A 38 -15.22 4.77 -25.91
CA GLU A 38 -15.98 3.54 -26.12
C GLU A 38 -14.96 2.41 -26.09
N GLN A 39 -14.59 2.00 -24.86
CA GLN A 39 -13.82 0.79 -24.66
C GLN A 39 -14.71 -0.32 -25.18
N ALA A 40 -14.48 -0.67 -26.45
CA ALA A 40 -14.93 -1.92 -26.96
C ALA A 40 -14.46 -2.94 -25.94
N VAL A 41 -15.41 -3.50 -25.16
CA VAL A 41 -15.14 -4.47 -24.10
C VAL A 41 -14.39 -5.61 -24.76
N GLN A 42 -13.07 -5.54 -24.74
CA GLN A 42 -12.23 -6.59 -25.28
C GLN A 42 -12.59 -7.85 -24.52
N LYS A 43 -13.11 -8.85 -25.22
CA LYS A 43 -13.42 -10.13 -24.60
C LYS A 43 -12.14 -10.71 -24.04
N ILE A 44 -12.09 -10.83 -22.70
CA ILE A 44 -10.98 -11.47 -21.98
C ILE A 44 -10.83 -12.89 -22.57
N THR A 45 -9.64 -13.18 -23.08
CA THR A 45 -9.31 -14.47 -23.66
C THR A 45 -8.77 -15.42 -22.58
N LYS A 46 -8.81 -16.73 -22.86
CA LYS A 46 -8.15 -17.72 -21.99
C LYS A 46 -6.65 -17.46 -21.81
N ARG A 47 -6.02 -16.86 -22.83
CA ARG A 47 -4.61 -16.47 -22.78
C ARG A 47 -4.38 -15.35 -21.77
N ASP A 48 -5.25 -14.35 -21.73
CA ASP A 48 -5.16 -13.23 -20.80
C ASP A 48 -5.33 -13.71 -19.37
N VAL A 49 -6.32 -14.59 -19.12
CA VAL A 49 -6.52 -15.21 -17.80
C VAL A 49 -5.27 -15.99 -17.36
N LYS A 50 -4.69 -16.81 -18.25
CA LYS A 50 -3.47 -17.57 -17.96
C LYS A 50 -2.32 -16.63 -17.61
N TYR A 51 -2.12 -15.57 -18.40
CA TYR A 51 -1.09 -14.58 -18.13
C TYR A 51 -1.27 -13.90 -16.78
N CYS A 52 -2.49 -13.45 -16.46
CA CYS A 52 -2.79 -12.83 -15.17
C CYS A 52 -2.52 -13.78 -13.99
N LEU A 53 -2.88 -15.06 -14.13
CA LEU A 53 -2.60 -16.07 -13.10
C LEU A 53 -1.09 -16.31 -12.92
N GLU A 54 -0.31 -16.33 -14.00
CA GLU A 54 1.15 -16.45 -13.92
C GLU A 54 1.77 -15.24 -13.21
N VAL A 55 1.29 -14.02 -13.49
CA VAL A 55 1.73 -12.81 -12.80
C VAL A 55 1.33 -12.85 -11.32
N ALA A 56 0.09 -13.20 -11.02
CA ALA A 56 -0.40 -13.32 -9.65
C ALA A 56 0.43 -14.34 -8.85
N LYS A 57 0.76 -15.50 -9.44
CA LYS A 57 1.60 -16.51 -8.79
C LYS A 57 3.01 -16.02 -8.51
N LYS A 58 3.62 -15.26 -9.42
CA LYS A 58 4.93 -14.63 -9.20
C LYS A 58 4.87 -13.56 -8.09
N THR A 59 3.78 -12.81 -8.03
CA THR A 59 3.56 -11.84 -6.95
C THR A 59 3.39 -12.53 -5.61
N TRP A 60 2.56 -13.60 -5.57
CA TRP A 60 2.40 -14.43 -4.36
C TRP A 60 3.73 -14.99 -3.86
N LYS A 61 4.63 -15.38 -4.75
CA LYS A 61 5.93 -15.93 -4.39
C LYS A 61 6.75 -15.05 -3.46
N PHE A 62 6.66 -13.72 -3.60
CA PHE A 62 7.30 -12.79 -2.67
C PHE A 62 6.76 -12.96 -1.25
N PHE A 63 5.44 -13.04 -1.08
CA PHE A 63 4.81 -13.21 0.22
C PHE A 63 5.06 -14.62 0.78
N GLU A 64 4.92 -15.66 -0.03
CA GLU A 64 5.17 -17.05 0.34
C GLU A 64 6.59 -17.25 0.89
N ASP A 65 7.58 -16.65 0.26
CA ASP A 65 8.98 -16.78 0.68
C ASP A 65 9.30 -15.97 1.94
N ASN A 66 8.59 -14.88 2.18
CA ASN A 66 8.98 -13.89 3.18
C ASN A 66 8.05 -13.79 4.39
N ILE A 67 6.77 -14.22 4.30
CA ILE A 67 5.89 -14.34 5.45
C ILE A 67 6.20 -15.67 6.14
N ASN A 68 7.29 -15.72 6.89
CA ASN A 68 7.84 -16.91 7.51
C ASN A 68 8.29 -16.63 8.95
N GLN A 69 8.78 -17.65 9.63
CA GLN A 69 9.23 -17.54 11.02
C GLN A 69 10.40 -16.54 11.19
N GLU A 70 11.28 -16.41 10.21
CA GLU A 70 12.41 -15.44 10.28
C GLU A 70 11.92 -14.00 10.36
N ASN A 71 10.82 -13.68 9.68
CA ASN A 71 10.17 -12.38 9.69
C ASN A 71 8.98 -12.30 10.67
N ASN A 72 8.89 -13.23 11.63
CA ASN A 72 7.78 -13.30 12.58
C ASN A 72 6.39 -13.28 11.87
N PHE A 73 6.29 -13.89 10.72
CA PHE A 73 5.09 -13.95 9.87
C PHE A 73 4.58 -12.57 9.41
N LEU A 74 5.45 -11.56 9.37
CA LEU A 74 5.14 -10.25 8.78
C LEU A 74 5.82 -10.11 7.42
N PRO A 75 5.15 -9.52 6.41
CA PRO A 75 5.78 -9.28 5.12
C PRO A 75 6.84 -8.19 5.26
N PRO A 76 8.06 -8.37 4.73
CA PRO A 76 9.04 -7.32 4.64
C PRO A 76 8.60 -6.26 3.60
N ASP A 77 9.26 -5.09 3.64
CA ASP A 77 8.89 -3.95 2.82
C ASP A 77 9.10 -4.19 1.32
N ASN A 78 10.30 -4.63 0.95
CA ASN A 78 10.64 -4.82 -0.46
C ASN A 78 11.87 -5.71 -0.66
N TYR A 79 12.09 -6.05 -1.94
CA TYR A 79 13.29 -6.74 -2.40
C TYR A 79 14.18 -5.78 -3.20
N GLN A 80 15.43 -5.60 -2.81
CA GLN A 80 16.39 -4.66 -3.38
C GLN A 80 17.51 -5.40 -4.12
N LEU A 81 17.56 -5.27 -5.44
CA LEU A 81 18.50 -6.01 -6.29
C LEU A 81 19.95 -5.55 -6.13
N ASP A 82 20.14 -4.27 -5.80
CA ASP A 82 21.44 -3.58 -5.76
C ASP A 82 22.12 -3.64 -4.38
N ARG A 83 21.48 -4.26 -3.38
CA ARG A 83 22.00 -4.36 -2.02
C ARG A 83 22.51 -5.75 -1.68
N LYS A 84 23.49 -5.81 -0.75
CA LYS A 84 24.01 -7.07 -0.22
C LYS A 84 22.92 -7.85 0.51
N GLU A 85 22.18 -7.20 1.39
CA GLU A 85 20.93 -7.69 1.96
C GLU A 85 19.79 -7.28 1.04
N LYS A 86 19.28 -8.24 0.31
CA LYS A 86 18.24 -7.99 -0.71
C LYS A 86 16.87 -7.73 -0.12
N ILE A 87 16.58 -8.27 1.07
CA ILE A 87 15.30 -8.09 1.75
C ILE A 87 15.39 -6.93 2.73
N ALA A 88 14.48 -5.98 2.62
CA ALA A 88 14.33 -4.92 3.60
C ALA A 88 13.50 -5.41 4.79
N HIS A 89 14.15 -5.91 5.84
CA HIS A 89 13.53 -6.50 7.04
C HIS A 89 12.85 -5.45 7.92
N ARG A 90 11.95 -4.69 7.32
CA ARG A 90 11.05 -3.74 7.99
C ARG A 90 9.67 -3.86 7.39
N THR A 91 8.64 -3.47 8.12
CA THR A 91 7.25 -3.52 7.67
C THR A 91 6.46 -2.32 8.17
N SER A 92 5.42 -1.95 7.46
CA SER A 92 4.46 -0.90 7.83
C SER A 92 3.06 -1.49 8.00
N PRO A 93 2.11 -0.77 8.62
CA PRO A 93 0.72 -1.23 8.68
C PRO A 93 0.11 -1.49 7.30
N THR A 94 0.46 -0.70 6.28
CA THR A 94 0.06 -0.97 4.88
C THR A 94 0.61 -2.30 4.40
N ASN A 95 1.92 -2.56 4.60
CA ASN A 95 2.54 -3.82 4.16
C ASN A 95 1.91 -5.02 4.86
N ILE A 96 1.67 -4.93 6.17
CA ILE A 96 1.00 -5.98 6.96
C ILE A 96 -0.39 -6.27 6.38
N GLY A 97 -1.18 -5.22 6.12
CA GLY A 97 -2.49 -5.36 5.51
C GLY A 97 -2.43 -6.02 4.13
N LEU A 98 -1.50 -5.58 3.27
CA LEU A 98 -1.29 -6.19 1.95
C LEU A 98 -0.86 -7.67 2.06
N GLY A 99 -0.06 -8.03 3.07
CA GLY A 99 0.29 -9.42 3.34
C GLY A 99 -0.94 -10.28 3.66
N LEU A 100 -1.83 -9.81 4.55
CA LEU A 100 -3.09 -10.48 4.85
C LEU A 100 -3.96 -10.64 3.61
N LEU A 101 -4.09 -9.58 2.81
CA LEU A 101 -4.85 -9.64 1.55
C LEU A 101 -4.22 -10.60 0.54
N ALA A 102 -2.88 -10.66 0.46
CA ALA A 102 -2.17 -11.59 -0.41
C ALA A 102 -2.44 -13.05 -0.03
N VAL A 103 -2.50 -13.38 1.28
CA VAL A 103 -2.85 -14.72 1.76
C VAL A 103 -4.29 -15.08 1.36
N CYS A 104 -5.27 -14.19 1.57
CA CYS A 104 -6.65 -14.41 1.15
C CYS A 104 -6.73 -14.64 -0.37
N SER A 105 -6.11 -13.75 -1.15
CA SER A 105 -6.11 -13.85 -2.61
C SER A 105 -5.42 -15.13 -3.12
N SER A 106 -4.36 -15.59 -2.43
CA SER A 106 -3.68 -16.83 -2.80
C SER A 106 -4.57 -18.07 -2.61
N TYR A 107 -5.44 -18.07 -1.59
CA TYR A 107 -6.46 -19.08 -1.42
C TYR A 107 -7.51 -19.01 -2.54
N ASP A 108 -8.06 -17.83 -2.83
CA ASP A 108 -9.08 -17.65 -3.89
C ASP A 108 -8.57 -18.08 -5.27
N LEU A 109 -7.28 -17.86 -5.54
CA LEU A 109 -6.62 -18.24 -6.79
C LEU A 109 -6.13 -19.71 -6.80
N GLY A 110 -6.32 -20.45 -5.70
CA GLY A 110 -5.95 -21.86 -5.58
C GLY A 110 -4.43 -22.10 -5.45
N PHE A 111 -3.65 -21.12 -5.02
CA PHE A 111 -2.22 -21.28 -4.77
C PHE A 111 -1.93 -21.90 -3.41
N VAL A 112 -2.81 -21.69 -2.44
CA VAL A 112 -2.70 -22.20 -1.06
C VAL A 112 -4.05 -22.81 -0.67
N ASP A 113 -4.05 -23.91 0.07
CA ASP A 113 -5.27 -24.49 0.62
C ASP A 113 -5.78 -23.71 1.84
N LEU A 114 -7.04 -23.94 2.19
CA LEU A 114 -7.74 -23.21 3.25
C LEU A 114 -7.05 -23.34 4.62
N ASN A 115 -6.58 -24.53 4.98
CA ASN A 115 -5.96 -24.77 6.30
C ASN A 115 -4.66 -23.98 6.43
N ASN A 116 -3.83 -24.02 5.39
CA ASN A 116 -2.57 -23.27 5.35
C ASN A 116 -2.83 -21.75 5.33
N ALA A 117 -3.84 -21.27 4.60
CA ALA A 117 -4.20 -19.85 4.60
C ALA A 117 -4.67 -19.38 6.00
N ILE A 118 -5.53 -20.16 6.67
CA ILE A 118 -6.00 -19.84 8.04
C ILE A 118 -4.84 -19.85 9.03
N ASP A 119 -3.98 -20.87 9.00
CA ASP A 119 -2.83 -20.97 9.89
C ASP A 119 -1.89 -19.76 9.73
N LEU A 120 -1.62 -19.36 8.48
CA LEU A 120 -0.77 -18.22 8.19
C LEU A 120 -1.39 -16.90 8.67
N ILE A 121 -2.68 -16.67 8.41
CA ILE A 121 -3.41 -15.50 8.90
C ILE A 121 -3.39 -15.45 10.43
N GLN A 122 -3.62 -16.57 11.10
CA GLN A 122 -3.61 -16.65 12.57
C GLN A 122 -2.25 -16.29 13.15
N LYS A 123 -1.15 -16.78 12.55
CA LYS A 123 0.22 -16.42 12.94
C LYS A 123 0.49 -14.94 12.73
N MET A 124 0.07 -14.38 11.60
CA MET A 124 0.18 -12.94 11.33
C MET A 124 -0.56 -12.12 12.37
N ILE A 125 -1.82 -12.45 12.66
CA ILE A 125 -2.64 -11.73 13.65
C ILE A 125 -2.00 -11.80 15.03
N THR A 126 -1.53 -12.98 15.45
CA THR A 126 -0.84 -13.15 16.74
C THR A 126 0.38 -12.23 16.84
N THR A 127 1.16 -12.11 15.78
CA THR A 127 2.29 -11.18 15.76
C THR A 127 1.82 -9.72 15.83
N ILE A 128 0.79 -9.33 15.07
CA ILE A 128 0.24 -7.97 15.07
C ILE A 128 -0.29 -7.58 16.46
N GLU A 129 -0.92 -8.50 17.18
CA GLU A 129 -1.42 -8.26 18.54
C GLU A 129 -0.29 -7.97 19.52
N ASN A 130 0.86 -8.61 19.35
CA ASN A 130 2.04 -8.46 20.19
C ASN A 130 2.93 -7.26 19.81
N LEU A 131 2.70 -6.59 18.66
CA LEU A 131 3.46 -5.38 18.30
C LEU A 131 3.19 -4.25 19.32
N GLN A 132 4.25 -3.52 19.66
CA GLN A 132 4.15 -2.30 20.47
C GLN A 132 3.28 -1.27 19.74
N LYS A 133 2.31 -0.69 20.45
CA LYS A 133 1.36 0.30 19.90
C LYS A 133 1.41 1.61 20.68
N TRP A 134 1.02 2.69 20.03
CA TRP A 134 0.78 3.98 20.67
C TRP A 134 -0.73 4.24 20.70
N ASN A 135 -1.32 4.26 21.90
CA ASN A 135 -2.78 4.44 22.06
C ASN A 135 -3.63 3.55 21.14
N GLY A 136 -3.22 2.29 20.97
CA GLY A 136 -3.91 1.32 20.10
C GLY A 136 -3.52 1.39 18.62
N HIS A 137 -2.76 2.41 18.20
CA HIS A 137 -2.29 2.54 16.83
C HIS A 137 -0.94 1.87 16.61
N LEU A 138 -0.75 1.22 15.47
CA LEU A 138 0.54 0.71 15.05
C LEU A 138 1.47 1.88 14.68
N TYR A 139 2.75 1.75 15.04
CA TYR A 139 3.80 2.63 14.51
C TYR A 139 3.98 2.40 13.00
N ASN A 140 4.52 3.40 12.32
CA ASN A 140 4.68 3.32 10.87
C ASN A 140 5.66 2.24 10.42
N TRP A 141 6.76 2.03 11.18
CA TRP A 141 7.76 1.05 10.81
C TRP A 141 8.15 0.16 11.99
N TYR A 142 8.22 -1.15 11.70
CA TYR A 142 8.77 -2.16 12.61
C TYR A 142 9.88 -2.94 11.92
N ASN A 143 10.86 -3.39 12.68
CA ASN A 143 11.78 -4.42 12.23
C ASN A 143 11.05 -5.77 12.24
N THR A 144 11.06 -6.50 11.13
CA THR A 144 10.33 -7.77 11.03
C THR A 144 10.96 -8.89 11.87
N LYS A 145 12.27 -8.81 12.15
CA LYS A 145 12.99 -9.82 12.94
C LYS A 145 12.89 -9.58 14.45
N THR A 146 12.97 -8.32 14.90
CA THR A 146 12.95 -7.98 16.34
C THR A 146 11.59 -7.52 16.83
N LEU A 147 10.67 -7.16 15.95
CA LEU A 147 9.36 -6.58 16.21
C LEU A 147 9.42 -5.19 16.87
N GLU A 148 10.60 -4.58 16.96
CA GLU A 148 10.76 -3.26 17.55
C GLU A 148 10.36 -2.16 16.57
N PRO A 149 9.66 -1.10 17.06
CA PRO A 149 9.39 0.07 16.24
C PRO A 149 10.70 0.77 15.85
N LEU A 150 10.85 1.10 14.59
CA LEU A 150 12.01 1.84 14.07
C LEU A 150 11.91 3.33 14.40
N VAL A 151 13.07 3.98 14.56
CA VAL A 151 13.16 5.43 14.79
C VAL A 151 13.25 6.18 13.45
N PRO A 152 12.63 7.38 13.32
CA PRO A 152 11.77 8.02 14.32
C PRO A 152 10.43 7.28 14.50
N ARG A 153 9.98 7.16 15.77
CA ARG A 153 8.68 6.54 16.07
C ARG A 153 7.55 7.51 15.76
N TYR A 154 6.67 7.15 14.86
CA TYR A 154 5.47 7.93 14.54
C TYR A 154 4.33 7.03 14.05
N VAL A 155 3.13 7.54 14.08
CA VAL A 155 1.94 6.90 13.52
C VAL A 155 1.60 7.60 12.21
N SER A 156 1.53 6.84 11.13
CA SER A 156 1.08 7.35 9.83
C SER A 156 -0.44 7.19 9.74
N THR A 157 -1.15 8.27 9.48
CA THR A 157 -2.60 8.24 9.26
C THR A 157 -2.97 7.50 7.98
N VAL A 158 -2.14 7.62 6.95
CA VAL A 158 -2.34 6.92 5.67
C VAL A 158 -2.19 5.41 5.85
N ASP A 159 -1.09 4.96 6.48
CA ASP A 159 -0.84 3.53 6.71
C ASP A 159 -1.88 2.91 7.64
N SER A 160 -2.28 3.64 8.69
CA SER A 160 -3.36 3.21 9.59
C SER A 160 -4.69 3.08 8.85
N GLY A 161 -5.01 4.04 7.98
CA GLY A 161 -6.22 4.02 7.16
C GLY A 161 -6.25 2.85 6.18
N ASN A 162 -5.13 2.60 5.48
CA ASN A 162 -4.98 1.47 4.57
C ASN A 162 -5.16 0.13 5.31
N PHE A 163 -4.52 -0.02 6.47
CA PHE A 163 -4.63 -1.22 7.30
C PHE A 163 -6.08 -1.50 7.71
N ILE A 164 -6.77 -0.50 8.25
CA ILE A 164 -8.19 -0.63 8.66
C ILE A 164 -9.06 -0.99 7.46
N ARG A 165 -8.88 -0.32 6.31
CA ARG A 165 -9.64 -0.60 5.09
C ARG A 165 -9.49 -2.05 4.64
N ILE A 166 -8.27 -2.58 4.69
CA ILE A 166 -7.99 -3.96 4.31
C ILE A 166 -8.68 -4.93 5.28
N PHE A 167 -8.64 -4.67 6.58
CA PHE A 167 -9.35 -5.49 7.58
C PHE A 167 -10.86 -5.53 7.35
N ILE A 168 -11.48 -4.38 7.05
CA ILE A 168 -12.89 -4.31 6.73
C ILE A 168 -13.20 -5.13 5.47
N HIS A 169 -12.35 -5.05 4.46
CA HIS A 169 -12.52 -5.82 3.22
C HIS A 169 -12.43 -7.33 3.47
N ILE A 170 -11.40 -7.80 4.17
CA ILE A 170 -11.24 -9.21 4.53
C ILE A 170 -12.46 -9.72 5.32
N LYS A 171 -12.94 -8.95 6.30
CA LYS A 171 -14.14 -9.30 7.05
C LYS A 171 -15.37 -9.43 6.15
N ALA A 172 -15.53 -8.57 5.15
CA ALA A 172 -16.66 -8.62 4.21
C ALA A 172 -16.59 -9.84 3.26
N VAL A 173 -15.41 -10.34 2.97
CA VAL A 173 -15.19 -11.53 2.11
C VAL A 173 -15.41 -12.84 2.89
N LEU A 174 -15.15 -12.83 4.20
CA LEU A 174 -15.27 -14.03 5.06
C LEU A 174 -16.71 -14.25 5.60
N ASN A 175 -17.63 -13.31 5.39
CA ASN A 175 -19.06 -13.43 5.74
C ASN A 175 -19.89 -13.80 4.52
#